data_6360f2ff2a88843c7a1b1989ed83483b
#
_entry.id   6360f2ff2a88843c7a1b1989ed83483b
#
_cell.length_a   1.000
_cell.length_b   1.000
_cell.length_c   1.000
_cell.angle_alpha   90.00
_cell.angle_beta   90.00
_cell.angle_gamma   90.00
#
_symmetry.space_group_name_H-M   'P 1'
#
loop_
_entity.id
_entity.type
_entity.pdbx_description
1 polymer ?
#
loop_
_entity_poly.entity_id
_entity_poly.type
_entity_poly.pdbx_seq_one_letter_code
_entity_poly.pdbx_strand_id
1 'polypeptide(L)'
;ISPLLALADSVTGALEGGADIHVTAGELSGTAHASLDNVTIRKDETRIEGVSGRIDLARLMPPLTRGTQTLSARRIIAGTELLAPTLTYRIEASPDGPLPRLAIEAARVGIAGGSVSLLPTHIDANRDDHDIDLDLDGVDLKTLMDLIAVEGVSAEGQLSGRLPIHISRDKVFV
;
A
#
# COMPACT_ATOMS: atom_id res chain seq x y z
N ILE A 1 -15.02 11.75 13.87
CA ILE A 1 -14.91 10.33 13.41
C ILE A 1 -14.18 10.38 12.08
N SER A 2 -13.01 9.75 12.01
CA SER A 2 -12.15 9.78 10.81
C SER A 2 -12.87 9.12 9.62
N PRO A 3 -12.85 9.70 8.40
CA PRO A 3 -13.45 9.08 7.22
C PRO A 3 -12.85 7.71 6.86
N LEU A 4 -11.66 7.40 7.34
CA LEU A 4 -11.03 6.08 7.18
C LEU A 4 -11.75 4.97 7.98
N LEU A 5 -12.41 5.30 9.10
CA LEU A 5 -13.20 4.34 9.88
C LEU A 5 -14.54 4.00 9.22
N ALA A 6 -15.05 4.87 8.34
CA ALA A 6 -16.27 4.61 7.58
C ALA A 6 -16.06 3.60 6.42
N LEU A 7 -14.80 3.26 6.12
CA LEU A 7 -14.43 2.33 5.05
C LEU A 7 -14.17 0.91 5.56
N ALA A 8 -14.18 0.66 6.87
CA ALA A 8 -13.94 -0.64 7.49
C ALA A 8 -15.13 -1.08 8.32
N ASP A 9 -15.45 -2.37 8.29
CA ASP A 9 -16.52 -2.96 9.12
C ASP A 9 -16.10 -3.06 10.58
N SER A 10 -14.82 -3.31 10.82
CA SER A 10 -14.23 -3.31 12.16
C SER A 10 -12.75 -2.96 12.15
N VAL A 11 -12.33 -2.24 13.20
CA VAL A 11 -10.94 -1.92 13.48
C VAL A 11 -10.67 -2.26 14.95
N THR A 12 -9.64 -3.06 15.22
CA THR A 12 -9.20 -3.43 16.58
C THR A 12 -7.69 -3.26 16.70
N GLY A 13 -7.18 -2.97 17.89
CA GLY A 13 -5.76 -2.69 18.14
C GLY A 13 -5.57 -1.35 18.81
N ALA A 14 -4.33 -0.91 18.98
CA ALA A 14 -4.00 0.40 19.55
C ALA A 14 -3.73 1.43 18.44
N LEU A 15 -4.40 2.57 18.54
CA LEU A 15 -4.22 3.72 17.67
C LEU A 15 -4.08 4.96 18.56
N GLU A 16 -2.95 5.61 18.45
CA GLU A 16 -2.68 6.89 19.11
C GLU A 16 -2.36 7.95 18.07
N GLY A 17 -2.82 9.17 18.28
CA GLY A 17 -2.51 10.25 17.33
C GLY A 17 -3.05 11.59 17.75
N GLY A 18 -2.67 12.61 16.99
CA GLY A 18 -3.09 13.99 17.17
C GLY A 18 -3.02 14.77 15.88
N ALA A 19 -3.72 15.90 15.86
CA ALA A 19 -3.68 16.83 14.74
C ALA A 19 -3.78 18.26 15.25
N ASP A 20 -3.00 19.16 14.63
CA ASP A 20 -3.14 20.60 14.75
C ASP A 20 -3.76 21.13 13.48
N ILE A 21 -4.95 21.70 13.60
CA ILE A 21 -5.74 22.11 12.44
C ILE A 21 -6.04 23.61 12.54
N HIS A 22 -5.75 24.32 11.46
CA HIS A 22 -6.05 25.74 11.30
C HIS A 22 -6.96 25.95 10.09
N VAL A 23 -8.00 26.74 10.28
CA VAL A 23 -8.90 27.14 9.19
C VAL A 23 -8.81 28.66 9.06
N THR A 24 -8.29 29.15 7.93
CA THR A 24 -8.15 30.58 7.65
C THR A 24 -8.70 30.87 6.26
N ALA A 25 -9.66 31.79 6.19
CA ALA A 25 -10.32 32.20 4.92
C ALA A 25 -10.84 31.02 4.06
N GLY A 26 -11.27 29.93 4.70
CA GLY A 26 -11.76 28.72 4.01
C GLY A 26 -10.67 27.72 3.59
N GLU A 27 -9.41 28.03 3.82
CA GLU A 27 -8.30 27.09 3.60
C GLU A 27 -8.01 26.27 4.86
N LEU A 28 -7.91 24.95 4.68
CA LEU A 28 -7.55 24.01 5.72
C LEU A 28 -6.03 23.76 5.68
N SER A 29 -5.35 24.07 6.77
CA SER A 29 -3.93 23.77 6.95
C SER A 29 -3.70 23.05 8.28
N GLY A 30 -2.54 22.45 8.46
CA GLY A 30 -2.20 21.78 9.70
C GLY A 30 -1.30 20.58 9.50
N THR A 31 -1.02 19.93 10.64
CA THR A 31 -0.21 18.71 10.73
C THR A 31 -1.00 17.61 11.43
N ALA A 32 -0.64 16.36 11.21
CA ALA A 32 -1.20 15.24 11.95
C ALA A 32 -0.17 14.12 12.13
N HIS A 33 -0.31 13.37 13.19
CA HIS A 33 0.45 12.15 13.41
C HIS A 33 -0.43 11.05 13.95
N ALA A 34 -0.09 9.81 13.61
CA ALA A 34 -0.74 8.62 14.13
C ALA A 34 0.29 7.50 14.30
N SER A 35 0.18 6.76 15.40
CA SER A 35 0.93 5.53 15.65
C SER A 35 -0.04 4.38 15.69
N LEU A 36 0.26 3.32 14.94
CA LEU A 36 -0.52 2.10 14.89
C LEU A 36 0.30 1.00 15.58
N ASP A 37 -0.33 0.26 16.48
CA ASP A 37 0.28 -0.89 17.11
C ASP A 37 -0.68 -2.08 17.05
N ASN A 38 -0.26 -3.10 16.30
CA ASN A 38 -0.97 -4.35 16.12
C ASN A 38 -2.46 -4.16 15.70
N VAL A 39 -2.73 -3.21 14.82
CA VAL A 39 -4.08 -2.88 14.36
C VAL A 39 -4.56 -3.94 13.38
N THR A 40 -5.78 -4.42 13.58
CA THR A 40 -6.47 -5.32 12.65
C THR A 40 -7.66 -4.59 12.03
N ILE A 41 -7.73 -4.62 10.72
CA ILE A 41 -8.77 -3.99 9.90
C ILE A 41 -9.52 -5.08 9.15
N ARG A 42 -10.84 -5.03 9.17
CA ARG A 42 -11.70 -5.92 8.38
C ARG A 42 -12.65 -5.12 7.53
N LYS A 43 -12.79 -5.54 6.28
CA LYS A 43 -13.81 -5.05 5.37
C LYS A 43 -14.22 -6.17 4.43
N ASP A 44 -15.50 -6.53 4.43
CA ASP A 44 -16.02 -7.65 3.66
C ASP A 44 -15.17 -8.92 3.92
N GLU A 45 -14.67 -9.55 2.88
CA GLU A 45 -13.79 -10.73 2.96
C GLU A 45 -12.30 -10.36 3.18
N THR A 46 -11.96 -9.08 3.11
CA THR A 46 -10.57 -8.61 3.31
C THR A 46 -10.26 -8.41 4.78
N ARG A 47 -9.12 -8.93 5.22
CA ARG A 47 -8.62 -8.77 6.57
C ARG A 47 -7.13 -8.44 6.54
N ILE A 48 -6.77 -7.35 7.20
CA ILE A 48 -5.37 -6.92 7.40
C ILE A 48 -5.08 -7.04 8.89
N GLU A 49 -4.10 -7.84 9.26
CA GLU A 49 -3.78 -8.13 10.67
C GLU A 49 -2.41 -7.61 11.07
N GLY A 50 -2.36 -7.07 12.28
CA GLY A 50 -1.11 -6.67 12.91
C GLY A 50 -0.44 -5.48 12.22
N VAL A 51 -1.23 -4.53 11.73
CA VAL A 51 -0.70 -3.29 11.16
C VAL A 51 0.02 -2.50 12.23
N SER A 52 1.27 -2.15 11.97
CA SER A 52 2.11 -1.35 12.86
C SER A 52 2.92 -0.34 12.06
N GLY A 53 3.18 0.81 12.67
CA GLY A 53 3.96 1.88 12.07
C GLY A 53 3.49 3.26 12.52
N ARG A 54 4.09 4.28 11.92
CA ARG A 54 3.78 5.68 12.21
C ARG A 54 3.45 6.43 10.93
N ILE A 55 2.45 7.27 11.00
CA ILE A 55 2.08 8.22 9.95
C ILE A 55 2.28 9.63 10.53
N ASP A 56 3.09 10.44 9.86
CA ASP A 56 3.40 11.81 10.28
C ASP A 56 3.21 12.73 9.07
N LEU A 57 2.17 13.54 9.09
CA LEU A 57 1.83 14.49 8.04
C LEU A 57 2.35 15.87 8.39
N ALA A 58 3.26 16.38 7.58
CA ALA A 58 3.73 17.76 7.66
C ALA A 58 2.70 18.76 7.12
N ARG A 59 1.76 18.30 6.30
CA ARG A 59 0.65 19.07 5.74
C ARG A 59 -0.57 18.18 5.52
N LEU A 60 -1.76 18.70 5.82
CA LEU A 60 -3.02 17.96 5.68
C LEU A 60 -3.64 18.08 4.29
N MET A 61 -3.52 19.23 3.63
CA MET A 61 -4.15 19.50 2.34
C MET A 61 -3.24 20.29 1.39
N PRO A 62 -2.83 19.72 0.27
CA PRO A 62 -2.82 18.30 -0.01
C PRO A 62 -1.93 17.56 1.01
N PRO A 63 -2.17 16.28 1.30
CA PRO A 63 -1.40 15.56 2.31
C PRO A 63 0.05 15.40 1.88
N LEU A 64 0.99 15.74 2.79
CA LEU A 64 2.42 15.51 2.62
C LEU A 64 2.99 14.92 3.89
N THR A 65 3.83 13.90 3.78
CA THR A 65 4.50 13.30 4.93
C THR A 65 5.71 14.09 5.39
N ARG A 66 6.07 13.96 6.66
CA ARG A 66 7.32 14.47 7.23
C ARG A 66 8.46 13.47 6.98
N GLY A 67 8.88 13.36 5.70
CA GLY A 67 9.90 12.41 5.29
C GLY A 67 9.34 11.00 5.04
N THR A 68 10.26 10.03 4.93
CA THR A 68 9.98 8.62 4.67
C THR A 68 9.36 7.95 5.89
N GLN A 69 8.37 7.10 5.63
CA GLN A 69 7.62 6.37 6.64
C GLN A 69 7.54 4.90 6.28
N THR A 70 7.42 4.05 7.29
CA THR A 70 7.27 2.61 7.11
C THR A 70 6.02 2.11 7.82
N LEU A 71 5.22 1.36 7.10
CA LEU A 71 4.13 0.56 7.62
C LEU A 71 4.42 -0.92 7.38
N SER A 72 4.03 -1.73 8.32
CA SER A 72 4.11 -3.19 8.22
C SER A 72 2.81 -3.82 8.68
N ALA A 73 2.54 -5.04 8.23
CA ALA A 73 1.50 -5.85 8.81
C ALA A 73 1.99 -7.30 8.97
N ARG A 74 1.30 -8.09 9.78
CA ARG A 74 1.62 -9.50 9.94
C ARG A 74 1.18 -10.29 8.72
N ARG A 75 -0.05 -10.03 8.25
CA ARG A 75 -0.62 -10.63 7.05
C ARG A 75 -1.81 -9.84 6.51
N ILE A 76 -2.08 -10.06 5.24
CA ILE A 76 -3.30 -9.61 4.56
C ILE A 76 -3.99 -10.85 4.01
N ILE A 77 -5.29 -10.97 4.22
CA ILE A 77 -6.13 -12.02 3.64
C ILE A 77 -7.13 -11.31 2.72
N ALA A 78 -7.05 -11.59 1.43
CA ALA A 78 -7.90 -11.00 0.39
C ALA A 78 -8.03 -12.01 -0.78
N GLY A 79 -8.84 -13.06 -0.57
CA GLY A 79 -8.87 -14.22 -1.46
C GLY A 79 -7.63 -15.12 -1.33
N THR A 80 -6.46 -14.55 -1.09
CA THR A 80 -5.20 -15.22 -0.77
C THR A 80 -4.55 -14.65 0.48
N GLU A 81 -3.57 -15.36 1.02
CA GLU A 81 -2.78 -14.92 2.17
C GLU A 81 -1.46 -14.28 1.70
N LEU A 82 -1.26 -13.04 2.08
CA LEU A 82 -0.03 -12.27 1.90
C LEU A 82 0.66 -12.12 3.25
N LEU A 83 1.92 -12.53 3.34
CA LEU A 83 2.67 -12.60 4.60
C LEU A 83 3.63 -11.44 4.77
N ALA A 84 3.71 -10.93 5.99
CA ALA A 84 4.63 -9.89 6.44
C ALA A 84 4.79 -8.72 5.44
N PRO A 85 3.69 -8.11 4.93
CA PRO A 85 3.80 -6.98 4.03
C PRO A 85 4.47 -5.81 4.73
N THR A 86 5.37 -5.16 4.01
CA THR A 86 6.05 -3.92 4.43
C THR A 86 5.96 -2.89 3.31
N LEU A 87 5.81 -1.63 3.68
CA LEU A 87 5.77 -0.49 2.76
C LEU A 87 6.57 0.67 3.34
N THR A 88 7.61 1.08 2.64
CA THR A 88 8.39 2.29 2.95
C THR A 88 8.08 3.33 1.89
N TYR A 89 7.55 4.46 2.32
CA TYR A 89 6.98 5.46 1.42
C TYR A 89 7.08 6.87 1.96
N ARG A 90 6.83 7.84 1.09
CA ARG A 90 6.51 9.22 1.44
C ARG A 90 5.47 9.78 0.48
N ILE A 91 4.67 10.70 0.96
CA ILE A 91 3.74 11.50 0.16
C ILE A 91 4.38 12.87 -0.01
N GLU A 92 4.60 13.28 -1.25
CA GLU A 92 5.29 14.52 -1.60
C GLU A 92 4.54 15.31 -2.67
N ALA A 93 4.91 16.58 -2.87
CA ALA A 93 4.33 17.39 -3.93
C ALA A 93 4.69 16.79 -5.30
N SER A 94 3.71 16.76 -6.19
CA SER A 94 3.96 16.37 -7.58
C SER A 94 4.48 17.58 -8.38
N PRO A 95 5.42 17.36 -9.32
CA PRO A 95 5.77 18.35 -10.31
C PRO A 95 4.70 18.48 -11.42
N ASP A 96 3.83 17.48 -11.57
CA ASP A 96 2.90 17.36 -12.70
C ASP A 96 1.52 17.94 -12.41
N GLY A 97 1.26 18.41 -11.17
CA GLY A 97 -0.05 19.01 -10.85
C GLY A 97 -0.30 19.22 -9.35
N PRO A 98 -1.53 19.62 -9.00
CA PRO A 98 -1.88 20.01 -7.63
C PRO A 98 -2.05 18.83 -6.65
N LEU A 99 -2.27 17.63 -7.16
CA LEU A 99 -2.39 16.43 -6.33
C LEU A 99 -1.01 15.92 -5.92
N PRO A 100 -0.87 15.33 -4.75
CA PRO A 100 0.41 14.77 -4.32
C PRO A 100 0.76 13.50 -5.08
N ARG A 101 2.03 13.13 -5.04
CA ARG A 101 2.50 11.81 -5.51
C ARG A 101 2.94 10.96 -4.33
N LEU A 102 2.78 9.66 -4.47
CA LEU A 102 3.31 8.65 -3.56
C LEU A 102 4.66 8.18 -4.08
N ALA A 103 5.73 8.48 -3.37
CA ALA A 103 7.05 7.91 -3.60
C ALA A 103 7.16 6.62 -2.77
N ILE A 104 7.28 5.48 -3.41
CA ILE A 104 7.51 4.18 -2.78
C ILE A 104 8.99 3.88 -2.88
N GLU A 105 9.68 3.81 -1.73
CA GLU A 105 11.10 3.49 -1.67
C GLU A 105 11.33 1.98 -1.64
N ALA A 106 10.44 1.25 -0.96
CA ALA A 106 10.42 -0.21 -0.94
C ALA A 106 9.05 -0.72 -0.55
N ALA A 107 8.61 -1.80 -1.18
CA ALA A 107 7.51 -2.59 -0.68
C ALA A 107 7.84 -4.08 -0.88
N ARG A 108 7.46 -4.92 0.07
CA ARG A 108 7.68 -6.36 -0.01
C ARG A 108 6.54 -7.12 0.64
N VAL A 109 6.24 -8.29 0.09
CA VAL A 109 5.24 -9.20 0.62
C VAL A 109 5.63 -10.65 0.35
N GLY A 110 5.38 -11.53 1.31
CA GLY A 110 5.47 -12.98 1.13
C GLY A 110 4.18 -13.50 0.48
N ILE A 111 4.32 -14.29 -0.57
CA ILE A 111 3.21 -14.92 -1.28
C ILE A 111 3.66 -16.25 -1.88
N ALA A 112 2.81 -17.27 -1.87
CA ALA A 112 3.05 -18.55 -2.55
C ALA A 112 4.43 -19.15 -2.23
N GLY A 113 4.85 -19.13 -0.96
CA GLY A 113 6.13 -19.69 -0.50
C GLY A 113 7.37 -18.88 -0.85
N GLY A 114 7.24 -17.84 -1.68
CA GLY A 114 8.29 -16.89 -2.06
C GLY A 114 7.99 -15.48 -1.61
N SER A 115 8.52 -14.50 -2.32
CA SER A 115 8.24 -13.08 -2.07
C SER A 115 8.18 -12.26 -3.34
N VAL A 116 7.41 -11.16 -3.26
CA VAL A 116 7.33 -10.12 -4.28
C VAL A 116 7.76 -8.81 -3.66
N SER A 117 8.67 -8.11 -4.33
CA SER A 117 9.14 -6.78 -3.94
C SER A 117 8.82 -5.78 -5.05
N LEU A 118 8.32 -4.61 -4.69
CA LEU A 118 8.17 -3.47 -5.60
C LEU A 118 9.47 -2.66 -5.55
N LEU A 119 10.06 -2.42 -6.70
CA LEU A 119 11.24 -1.56 -6.81
C LEU A 119 10.85 -0.08 -6.60
N PRO A 120 11.81 0.79 -6.23
CA PRO A 120 11.52 2.20 -6.00
C PRO A 120 10.78 2.84 -7.18
N THR A 121 9.64 3.45 -6.91
CA THR A 121 8.77 4.04 -7.94
C THR A 121 7.98 5.22 -7.39
N HIS A 122 7.30 5.94 -8.29
CA HIS A 122 6.40 7.04 -7.97
C HIS A 122 5.03 6.80 -8.60
N ILE A 123 3.99 6.87 -7.77
CA ILE A 123 2.60 6.87 -8.22
C ILE A 123 2.08 8.30 -8.12
N ASP A 124 1.86 8.95 -9.25
CA ASP A 124 1.43 10.35 -9.31
C ASP A 124 -0.07 10.45 -9.59
N ALA A 125 -0.80 11.05 -8.65
CA ALA A 125 -2.25 11.19 -8.79
C ALA A 125 -2.69 12.12 -9.94
N ASN A 126 -1.76 12.87 -10.55
CA ASN A 126 -2.02 13.74 -11.70
C ASN A 126 -1.82 13.02 -13.04
N ARG A 127 -1.35 11.76 -13.03
CA ARG A 127 -1.07 10.96 -14.23
C ARG A 127 -2.00 9.75 -14.28
N ASP A 128 -2.30 9.30 -15.46
CA ASP A 128 -3.14 8.13 -15.71
C ASP A 128 -2.32 6.85 -15.87
N ASP A 129 -1.05 6.99 -16.21
CA ASP A 129 -0.16 5.88 -16.56
C ASP A 129 1.03 5.82 -15.60
N HIS A 130 1.35 4.61 -15.14
CA HIS A 130 2.48 4.33 -14.26
C HIS A 130 3.17 3.05 -14.67
N ASP A 131 4.50 3.10 -14.72
CA ASP A 131 5.34 1.92 -14.88
C ASP A 131 5.88 1.50 -13.50
N ILE A 132 5.72 0.24 -13.16
CA ILE A 132 6.25 -0.33 -11.93
C ILE A 132 7.00 -1.62 -12.24
N ASP A 133 8.08 -1.84 -11.54
CA ASP A 133 8.86 -3.06 -11.63
C ASP A 133 8.69 -3.89 -10.36
N LEU A 134 8.29 -5.14 -10.54
CA LEU A 134 8.27 -6.13 -9.47
C LEU A 134 9.49 -7.04 -9.58
N ASP A 135 10.05 -7.39 -8.43
CA ASP A 135 11.07 -8.42 -8.30
C ASP A 135 10.45 -9.62 -7.56
N LEU A 136 10.44 -10.77 -8.21
CA LEU A 136 9.91 -12.03 -7.70
C LEU A 136 11.06 -12.91 -7.26
N ASP A 137 10.92 -13.54 -6.09
CA ASP A 137 11.93 -14.43 -5.53
C ASP A 137 11.29 -15.72 -5.00
N GLY A 138 11.51 -16.84 -5.68
CA GLY A 138 11.09 -18.17 -5.27
C GLY A 138 9.58 -18.38 -5.17
N VAL A 139 8.76 -17.64 -5.93
CA VAL A 139 7.31 -17.77 -5.92
C VAL A 139 6.89 -19.08 -6.56
N ASP A 140 6.13 -19.92 -5.84
CA ASP A 140 5.63 -21.19 -6.35
C ASP A 140 4.57 -20.97 -7.43
N LEU A 141 4.87 -21.46 -8.65
CA LEU A 141 4.02 -21.24 -9.82
C LEU A 141 2.66 -21.93 -9.69
N LYS A 142 2.61 -23.12 -9.09
CA LYS A 142 1.35 -23.82 -8.92
C LYS A 142 0.40 -22.99 -8.03
N THR A 143 0.90 -22.56 -6.88
CA THR A 143 0.14 -21.72 -5.94
C THR A 143 -0.28 -20.40 -6.59
N LEU A 144 0.61 -19.79 -7.39
CA LEU A 144 0.30 -18.56 -8.11
C LEU A 144 -0.82 -18.76 -9.14
N MET A 145 -0.79 -19.84 -9.93
CA MET A 145 -1.84 -20.16 -10.91
C MET A 145 -3.18 -20.48 -10.23
N ASP A 146 -3.15 -21.19 -9.11
CA ASP A 146 -4.35 -21.46 -8.31
C ASP A 146 -5.01 -20.16 -7.81
N LEU A 147 -4.17 -19.14 -7.48
CA LEU A 147 -4.64 -17.82 -7.01
C LEU A 147 -5.31 -16.98 -8.12
N ILE A 148 -4.77 -17.01 -9.32
CA ILE A 148 -5.32 -16.23 -10.45
C ILE A 148 -6.43 -16.97 -11.19
N ALA A 149 -6.79 -18.19 -10.72
CA ALA A 149 -7.88 -19.00 -11.23
C ALA A 149 -7.87 -19.18 -12.76
N VAL A 150 -6.72 -19.42 -13.35
CA VAL A 150 -6.56 -19.72 -14.78
C VAL A 150 -6.98 -21.19 -15.03
N GLU A 151 -8.15 -21.38 -15.58
CA GLU A 151 -8.65 -22.72 -15.91
C GLU A 151 -7.79 -23.38 -17.00
N GLY A 152 -7.45 -24.66 -16.79
CA GLY A 152 -6.77 -25.49 -17.80
C GLY A 152 -5.26 -25.26 -17.92
N VAL A 153 -4.67 -24.42 -17.08
CA VAL A 153 -3.22 -24.22 -16.99
C VAL A 153 -2.70 -24.80 -15.69
N SER A 154 -1.77 -25.74 -15.78
CA SER A 154 -0.97 -26.21 -14.63
C SER A 154 0.48 -25.83 -14.86
N ALA A 155 1.10 -25.25 -13.85
CA ALA A 155 2.52 -24.96 -13.85
C ALA A 155 3.16 -25.49 -12.56
N GLU A 156 4.39 -25.95 -12.65
CA GLU A 156 5.18 -26.42 -11.51
C GLU A 156 6.55 -25.73 -11.53
N GLY A 157 7.11 -25.52 -10.36
CA GLY A 157 8.42 -24.89 -10.19
C GLY A 157 8.33 -23.56 -9.47
N GLN A 158 9.46 -22.88 -9.37
CA GLN A 158 9.59 -21.56 -8.73
C GLN A 158 9.87 -20.50 -9.77
N LEU A 159 9.23 -19.36 -9.60
CA LEU A 159 9.43 -18.18 -10.42
C LEU A 159 10.30 -17.16 -9.67
N SER A 160 11.39 -16.76 -10.31
CA SER A 160 12.23 -15.64 -9.85
C SER A 160 12.60 -14.77 -11.04
N GLY A 161 12.61 -13.47 -10.85
CA GLY A 161 12.95 -12.50 -11.89
C GLY A 161 12.20 -11.21 -11.77
N ARG A 162 12.46 -10.31 -12.72
CA ARG A 162 11.82 -9.00 -12.78
C ARG A 162 10.62 -9.02 -13.71
N LEU A 163 9.52 -8.42 -13.24
CA LEU A 163 8.26 -8.31 -13.96
C LEU A 163 7.89 -6.83 -14.10
N PRO A 164 8.08 -6.22 -15.28
CA PRO A 164 7.59 -4.87 -15.52
C PRO A 164 6.07 -4.90 -15.67
N ILE A 165 5.39 -3.94 -15.03
CA ILE A 165 3.93 -3.78 -15.11
C ILE A 165 3.63 -2.35 -15.51
N HIS A 166 2.83 -2.19 -16.55
CA HIS A 166 2.25 -0.92 -16.95
C HIS A 166 0.81 -0.81 -16.44
N ILE A 167 0.55 0.17 -15.59
CA ILE A 167 -0.77 0.46 -15.05
C ILE A 167 -1.32 1.68 -15.76
N SER A 168 -2.42 1.53 -16.48
CA SER A 168 -3.22 2.62 -17.03
C SER A 168 -4.56 2.68 -16.29
N ARG A 169 -5.25 3.83 -16.31
CA ARG A 169 -6.47 4.13 -15.52
C ARG A 169 -7.47 2.96 -15.45
N ASP A 170 -7.60 2.17 -16.51
CA ASP A 170 -8.59 1.09 -16.62
C ASP A 170 -7.98 -0.30 -16.92
N LYS A 171 -6.64 -0.41 -17.03
CA LYS A 171 -5.98 -1.65 -17.48
C LYS A 171 -4.61 -1.83 -16.84
N VAL A 172 -4.30 -3.08 -16.53
CA VAL A 172 -2.96 -3.51 -16.14
C VAL A 172 -2.39 -4.39 -17.25
N PHE A 173 -1.19 -4.06 -17.72
CA PHE A 173 -0.45 -4.85 -18.73
C PHE A 173 0.83 -5.40 -18.08
N VAL A 174 1.19 -6.61 -18.44
CA VAL A 174 2.40 -7.33 -18.01
C VAL A 174 3.26 -7.60 -19.20
#